data_3c2a4c2f5edc8eac2129acb11d5d4bc3
#
_entry.id   3c2a4c2f5edc8eac2129acb11d5d4bc3
#
_cell.length_a   1.000
_cell.length_b   1.000
_cell.length_c   1.000
_cell.angle_alpha   90.00
_cell.angle_beta   90.00
_cell.angle_gamma   90.00
#
_symmetry.space_group_name_H-M   'P 1'
#
loop_
_entity.id
_entity.type
_entity.pdbx_description
1 polymer ?
#
loop_
_entity_poly.entity_id
_entity_poly.type
_entity_poly.pdbx_seq_one_letter_code
_entity_poly.pdbx_strand_id
1 'polypeptide(L)'
;DGQMHVVWEKEIEGAGEMWSMRPVSDGGFIVACGGAGDCTGGTYDNPCEYHGQLIRLDANGDVVWNQTYEGSSGLYHARETSDGGFIAAGYYECVNSMDCYPDLYIVKTDANGNEEWSVLEQSPANNNDWGRDIIQTQDGNYVVTGTWNDDGWNSTAALRKYDSNGELMWMNNYNNSTANESYEIIETSDGDLVFAGYSGTQHGDYKWFMVKTDSDGNQIWKKAKSSIGDAILYGLCEDPNGGYVAAGFCNSWRSNFITKRNPNNGNSTFTECIIGEFNVAGVYDITPATGGGYYLIDERSYLTKLDESGQVIFSEQVGSNLAVIELDNGDVIVGGDGAFLDGGYGGSATITRLSFSSR
;
A
#
# COMPACT_ATOMS: atom_id res chain seq x y z
N ASP A 1 -15.19 12.91 21.60
CA ASP A 1 -16.42 12.77 20.76
C ASP A 1 -16.67 14.07 19.98
N GLY A 2 -15.78 14.47 19.07
CA GLY A 2 -16.03 15.50 18.06
C GLY A 2 -16.94 14.92 16.99
N GLN A 3 -17.90 15.71 16.47
CA GLN A 3 -18.62 15.29 15.26
C GLN A 3 -17.68 15.40 14.06
N MET A 4 -17.66 14.35 13.26
CA MET A 4 -16.96 14.33 11.98
C MET A 4 -17.76 15.14 10.95
N HIS A 5 -17.08 15.99 10.16
CA HIS A 5 -17.68 16.81 9.13
C HIS A 5 -16.88 16.67 7.83
N VAL A 6 -17.56 16.47 6.72
CA VAL A 6 -16.95 16.56 5.40
C VAL A 6 -16.62 18.02 5.10
N VAL A 7 -15.35 18.33 4.91
CA VAL A 7 -14.87 19.64 4.48
C VAL A 7 -15.05 19.80 2.96
N TRP A 8 -14.59 18.79 2.22
CA TRP A 8 -14.82 18.64 0.79
C TRP A 8 -14.68 17.16 0.38
N GLU A 9 -15.32 16.82 -0.72
CA GLU A 9 -15.21 15.54 -1.42
C GLU A 9 -14.99 15.81 -2.89
N LYS A 10 -14.07 15.09 -3.53
CA LYS A 10 -13.73 15.25 -4.93
C LYS A 10 -13.57 13.91 -5.61
N GLU A 11 -14.16 13.82 -6.78
CA GLU A 11 -13.92 12.75 -7.75
C GLU A 11 -12.76 13.14 -8.67
N ILE A 12 -11.85 12.23 -8.92
CA ILE A 12 -10.71 12.44 -9.81
C ILE A 12 -11.07 11.88 -11.18
N GLU A 13 -11.48 12.76 -12.08
CA GLU A 13 -11.84 12.38 -13.45
C GLU A 13 -10.63 11.78 -14.19
N GLY A 14 -10.85 10.67 -14.87
CA GLY A 14 -9.83 9.98 -15.68
C GLY A 14 -8.83 9.18 -14.83
N ALA A 15 -9.04 9.04 -13.53
CA ALA A 15 -8.29 8.11 -12.72
C ALA A 15 -8.71 6.65 -13.06
N GLY A 16 -7.71 5.77 -13.12
CA GLY A 16 -7.95 4.34 -13.03
C GLY A 16 -8.32 3.91 -11.61
N GLU A 17 -8.30 2.61 -11.34
CA GLU A 17 -8.47 2.07 -10.00
C GLU A 17 -7.36 2.61 -9.08
N MET A 18 -7.73 3.32 -8.03
CA MET A 18 -6.79 3.88 -7.07
C MET A 18 -6.29 2.77 -6.14
N TRP A 19 -4.97 2.66 -5.98
CA TRP A 19 -4.38 1.67 -5.08
C TRP A 19 -3.61 2.27 -3.90
N SER A 20 -3.09 3.48 -4.05
CA SER A 20 -2.50 4.20 -2.92
C SER A 20 -2.60 5.71 -3.06
N MET A 21 -2.54 6.38 -1.93
CA MET A 21 -2.37 7.83 -1.83
C MET A 21 -1.38 8.13 -0.69
N ARG A 22 -0.41 9.00 -0.97
CA ARG A 22 0.58 9.42 0.03
C ARG A 22 0.72 10.94 0.04
N PRO A 23 1.02 11.53 1.21
CA PRO A 23 1.24 12.97 1.30
C PRO A 23 2.52 13.38 0.57
N VAL A 24 2.56 14.64 0.13
CA VAL A 24 3.71 15.28 -0.50
C VAL A 24 4.11 16.50 0.32
N SER A 25 5.39 16.85 0.28
CA SER A 25 6.02 17.85 1.16
C SER A 25 5.40 19.25 1.10
N ASP A 26 4.72 19.62 0.01
CA ASP A 26 4.00 20.89 -0.16
C ASP A 26 2.55 20.87 0.38
N GLY A 27 2.14 19.78 1.02
CA GLY A 27 0.81 19.58 1.59
C GLY A 27 -0.21 18.96 0.64
N GLY A 28 0.17 18.63 -0.59
CA GLY A 28 -0.68 17.89 -1.52
C GLY A 28 -0.48 16.37 -1.44
N PHE A 29 -0.87 15.65 -2.49
CA PHE A 29 -0.89 14.19 -2.49
C PHE A 29 -0.38 13.63 -3.83
N ILE A 30 0.25 12.45 -3.77
CA ILE A 30 0.51 11.61 -4.94
C ILE A 30 -0.39 10.37 -4.85
N VAL A 31 -1.06 10.06 -5.94
CA VAL A 31 -1.98 8.91 -6.08
C VAL A 31 -1.39 7.96 -7.11
N ALA A 32 -1.35 6.67 -6.79
CA ALA A 32 -0.99 5.61 -7.72
C ALA A 32 -2.24 4.82 -8.10
N CYS A 33 -2.39 4.58 -9.41
CA CYS A 33 -3.54 3.89 -9.98
C CYS A 33 -3.11 2.79 -10.96
N GLY A 34 -4.01 1.82 -11.13
CA GLY A 34 -3.94 0.82 -12.16
C GLY A 34 -5.13 0.87 -13.11
N GLY A 35 -5.01 0.23 -14.26
CA GLY A 35 -6.13 0.07 -15.17
C GLY A 35 -6.60 1.34 -15.90
N ALA A 36 -5.80 2.42 -15.91
CA ALA A 36 -6.12 3.58 -16.75
C ALA A 36 -5.96 3.21 -18.23
N GLY A 37 -7.07 3.16 -18.95
CA GLY A 37 -7.09 2.81 -20.37
C GLY A 37 -8.48 2.92 -20.96
N ASP A 38 -8.57 3.14 -22.29
CA ASP A 38 -9.85 3.16 -23.00
C ASP A 38 -10.25 1.71 -23.35
N CYS A 39 -11.13 1.14 -22.53
CA CYS A 39 -11.71 -0.19 -22.74
C CYS A 39 -13.06 -0.18 -23.45
N THR A 40 -13.45 0.93 -24.09
CA THR A 40 -14.68 0.98 -24.87
C THR A 40 -14.55 0.09 -26.11
N GLY A 41 -14.98 -1.17 -25.98
CA GLY A 41 -15.02 -2.13 -27.08
C GLY A 41 -13.85 -3.13 -27.13
N GLY A 42 -13.12 -3.33 -26.05
CA GLY A 42 -12.13 -4.40 -25.93
C GLY A 42 -12.74 -5.76 -26.31
N THR A 43 -12.08 -6.50 -27.23
CA THR A 43 -12.47 -7.84 -27.64
C THR A 43 -11.30 -8.78 -27.40
N TYR A 44 -11.55 -10.09 -27.46
CA TYR A 44 -10.49 -11.10 -27.34
C TYR A 44 -9.34 -10.89 -28.35
N ASP A 45 -9.67 -10.31 -29.53
CA ASP A 45 -8.71 -10.01 -30.60
C ASP A 45 -8.09 -8.60 -30.52
N ASN A 46 -8.62 -7.73 -29.63
CA ASN A 46 -8.11 -6.39 -29.33
C ASN A 46 -8.34 -6.10 -27.85
N PRO A 47 -7.51 -6.67 -26.97
CA PRO A 47 -7.64 -6.48 -25.53
C PRO A 47 -7.38 -5.02 -25.14
N CYS A 48 -7.96 -4.62 -24.02
CA CYS A 48 -7.69 -3.31 -23.42
C CYS A 48 -6.22 -3.17 -23.06
N GLU A 49 -5.60 -2.07 -23.45
CA GLU A 49 -4.29 -1.70 -22.93
C GLU A 49 -4.52 -0.93 -21.61
N TYR A 50 -4.09 -1.52 -20.51
CA TYR A 50 -4.09 -0.89 -19.20
C TYR A 50 -2.73 -0.30 -18.92
N HIS A 51 -2.71 0.92 -18.39
CA HIS A 51 -1.48 1.63 -18.05
C HIS A 51 -1.50 2.03 -16.57
N GLY A 52 -0.36 1.92 -15.93
CA GLY A 52 -0.14 2.49 -14.60
C GLY A 52 -0.18 4.02 -14.69
N GLN A 53 -0.76 4.65 -13.69
CA GLN A 53 -1.01 6.08 -13.66
C GLN A 53 -0.55 6.69 -12.33
N LEU A 54 0.07 7.86 -12.40
CA LEU A 54 0.31 8.73 -11.25
C LEU A 54 -0.48 10.03 -11.41
N ILE A 55 -1.10 10.45 -10.32
CA ILE A 55 -1.88 11.68 -10.26
C ILE A 55 -1.36 12.53 -9.10
N ARG A 56 -0.91 13.74 -9.40
CA ARG A 56 -0.48 14.72 -8.41
C ARG A 56 -1.63 15.65 -8.08
N LEU A 57 -1.95 15.77 -6.80
CA LEU A 57 -3.00 16.64 -6.29
C LEU A 57 -2.40 17.73 -5.41
N ASP A 58 -2.94 18.91 -5.45
CA ASP A 58 -2.61 19.97 -4.48
C ASP A 58 -3.24 19.71 -3.10
N ALA A 59 -2.97 20.58 -2.13
CA ALA A 59 -3.51 20.50 -0.77
C ALA A 59 -5.05 20.64 -0.68
N ASN A 60 -5.69 21.12 -1.76
CA ASN A 60 -7.15 21.21 -1.86
C ASN A 60 -7.76 19.98 -2.56
N GLY A 61 -6.92 19.03 -3.01
CA GLY A 61 -7.35 17.87 -3.78
C GLY A 61 -7.59 18.17 -5.27
N ASP A 62 -7.15 19.31 -5.79
CA ASP A 62 -7.24 19.62 -7.21
C ASP A 62 -6.08 18.97 -7.97
N VAL A 63 -6.37 18.43 -9.17
CA VAL A 63 -5.37 17.77 -10.02
C VAL A 63 -4.36 18.80 -10.52
N VAL A 64 -3.09 18.60 -10.18
CA VAL A 64 -1.96 19.37 -10.70
C VAL A 64 -1.49 18.79 -12.02
N TRP A 65 -1.31 17.48 -12.08
CA TRP A 65 -1.02 16.72 -13.28
C TRP A 65 -1.51 15.26 -13.14
N ASN A 66 -1.70 14.62 -14.28
CA ASN A 66 -2.09 13.22 -14.41
C ASN A 66 -1.27 12.61 -15.55
N GLN A 67 -0.47 11.59 -15.26
CA GLN A 67 0.45 10.94 -16.20
C GLN A 67 0.25 9.44 -16.22
N THR A 68 0.28 8.86 -17.43
CA THR A 68 0.26 7.42 -17.67
C THR A 68 1.63 6.93 -18.13
N TYR A 69 1.98 5.70 -17.75
CA TYR A 69 3.28 5.10 -18.04
C TYR A 69 3.06 3.82 -18.85
N GLU A 70 3.34 3.89 -20.16
CA GLU A 70 3.09 2.81 -21.13
C GLU A 70 3.87 1.52 -20.81
N GLY A 71 4.98 1.60 -20.07
CA GLY A 71 5.75 0.46 -19.61
C GLY A 71 5.14 -0.29 -18.40
N SER A 72 3.98 0.15 -17.91
CA SER A 72 3.32 -0.38 -16.72
C SER A 72 1.86 -0.69 -17.00
N SER A 73 1.33 -1.77 -16.45
CA SER A 73 -0.11 -2.08 -16.47
C SER A 73 -0.81 -1.58 -15.20
N GLY A 74 -0.05 -1.31 -14.13
CA GLY A 74 -0.56 -0.72 -12.91
C GLY A 74 0.55 -0.36 -11.94
N LEU A 75 0.33 0.71 -11.16
CA LEU A 75 1.22 1.18 -10.11
C LEU A 75 0.51 1.05 -8.77
N TYR A 76 1.09 0.23 -7.88
CA TYR A 76 0.48 -0.03 -6.57
C TYR A 76 0.74 1.09 -5.58
N HIS A 77 1.99 1.54 -5.45
CA HIS A 77 2.38 2.60 -4.52
C HIS A 77 3.30 3.62 -5.19
N ALA A 78 3.16 4.87 -4.75
CA ALA A 78 4.04 5.97 -5.14
C ALA A 78 4.39 6.84 -3.93
N ARG A 79 5.60 7.39 -3.94
CA ARG A 79 6.10 8.30 -2.90
C ARG A 79 6.90 9.44 -3.52
N GLU A 80 6.88 10.60 -2.87
CA GLU A 80 7.79 11.71 -3.18
C GLU A 80 9.22 11.32 -2.85
N THR A 81 10.16 11.75 -3.68
CA THR A 81 11.60 11.56 -3.49
C THR A 81 12.27 12.85 -3.04
N SER A 82 13.45 12.76 -2.45
CA SER A 82 14.17 13.89 -1.86
C SER A 82 14.55 15.01 -2.84
N ASP A 83 14.50 14.74 -4.14
CA ASP A 83 14.69 15.70 -5.23
C ASP A 83 13.40 16.41 -5.68
N GLY A 84 12.26 16.08 -5.02
CA GLY A 84 10.93 16.59 -5.35
C GLY A 84 10.24 15.89 -6.52
N GLY A 85 10.84 14.82 -7.07
CA GLY A 85 10.21 13.92 -8.01
C GLY A 85 9.43 12.81 -7.30
N PHE A 86 9.10 11.74 -8.03
CA PHE A 86 8.35 10.61 -7.48
C PHE A 86 8.97 9.29 -7.90
N ILE A 87 8.84 8.30 -7.01
CA ILE A 87 9.16 6.90 -7.29
C ILE A 87 7.88 6.07 -7.13
N ALA A 88 7.64 5.12 -8.04
CA ALA A 88 6.50 4.22 -7.96
C ALA A 88 6.89 2.81 -8.34
N ALA A 89 6.19 1.83 -7.76
CA ALA A 89 6.32 0.43 -8.09
C ALA A 89 4.97 -0.21 -8.42
N GLY A 90 5.01 -1.20 -9.28
CA GLY A 90 3.85 -1.93 -9.74
C GLY A 90 4.24 -3.12 -10.59
N TYR A 91 3.50 -3.31 -11.67
CA TYR A 91 3.74 -4.41 -12.59
C TYR A 91 3.47 -4.01 -14.05
N TYR A 92 4.07 -4.77 -14.93
CA TYR A 92 3.74 -4.81 -16.35
C TYR A 92 3.19 -6.18 -16.72
N GLU A 93 2.09 -6.21 -17.44
CA GLU A 93 1.48 -7.43 -17.97
C GLU A 93 1.21 -7.25 -19.46
N CYS A 94 1.75 -8.11 -20.30
CA CYS A 94 1.49 -8.02 -21.72
C CYS A 94 0.12 -8.58 -22.08
N VAL A 95 -0.68 -7.81 -22.80
CA VAL A 95 -2.08 -8.11 -23.13
C VAL A 95 -2.29 -9.12 -24.27
N ASN A 96 -1.23 -9.55 -24.99
CA ASN A 96 -1.37 -10.31 -26.23
C ASN A 96 -0.86 -11.76 -26.18
N SER A 97 -0.57 -12.32 -25.01
CA SER A 97 -0.04 -13.68 -24.87
C SER A 97 -0.67 -14.41 -23.69
N MET A 98 -1.13 -15.65 -23.90
CA MET A 98 -1.58 -16.52 -22.80
C MET A 98 -0.42 -16.98 -21.90
N ASP A 99 0.82 -16.71 -22.29
CA ASP A 99 2.05 -17.03 -21.57
C ASP A 99 2.70 -15.78 -20.98
N CYS A 100 1.94 -14.70 -20.79
CA CYS A 100 2.41 -13.46 -20.18
C CYS A 100 2.00 -13.38 -18.72
N TYR A 101 2.98 -13.14 -17.91
CA TYR A 101 2.86 -13.03 -16.44
C TYR A 101 3.31 -11.64 -16.03
N PRO A 102 2.74 -11.08 -14.95
CA PRO A 102 3.18 -9.79 -14.44
C PRO A 102 4.67 -9.78 -14.10
N ASP A 103 5.38 -8.77 -14.59
CA ASP A 103 6.78 -8.48 -14.30
C ASP A 103 6.88 -7.22 -13.43
N LEU A 104 7.85 -7.16 -12.51
CA LEU A 104 8.10 -5.97 -11.70
C LEU A 104 8.38 -4.75 -12.59
N TYR A 105 7.64 -3.68 -12.35
CA TYR A 105 7.88 -2.38 -12.95
C TYR A 105 8.12 -1.32 -11.89
N ILE A 106 9.17 -0.51 -12.09
CA ILE A 106 9.50 0.65 -11.26
C ILE A 106 9.65 1.85 -12.17
N VAL A 107 9.16 3.01 -11.76
CA VAL A 107 9.35 4.28 -12.47
C VAL A 107 9.75 5.39 -11.52
N LYS A 108 10.82 6.12 -11.86
CA LYS A 108 11.23 7.38 -11.24
C LYS A 108 10.87 8.53 -12.17
N THR A 109 10.30 9.58 -11.60
CA THR A 109 9.88 10.76 -12.35
C THR A 109 10.46 12.04 -11.76
N ASP A 110 10.46 13.11 -12.55
CA ASP A 110 10.64 14.46 -12.04
C ASP A 110 9.39 14.97 -11.28
N ALA A 111 9.43 16.19 -10.77
CA ALA A 111 8.32 16.83 -10.05
C ALA A 111 7.06 17.05 -10.90
N ASN A 112 7.17 17.01 -12.22
CA ASN A 112 6.07 17.18 -13.17
C ASN A 112 5.50 15.85 -13.66
N GLY A 113 5.99 14.73 -13.14
CA GLY A 113 5.58 13.37 -13.54
C GLY A 113 6.24 12.89 -14.83
N ASN A 114 7.25 13.59 -15.38
CA ASN A 114 7.99 13.09 -16.54
C ASN A 114 8.94 11.97 -16.09
N GLU A 115 8.92 10.85 -16.81
CA GLU A 115 9.81 9.73 -16.54
C GLU A 115 11.28 10.14 -16.69
N GLU A 116 12.09 9.89 -15.66
CA GLU A 116 13.54 10.04 -15.70
C GLU A 116 14.22 8.71 -16.03
N TRP A 117 13.73 7.63 -15.43
CA TRP A 117 14.10 6.26 -15.74
C TRP A 117 13.02 5.27 -15.28
N SER A 118 13.02 4.09 -15.87
CA SER A 118 12.20 2.96 -15.43
C SER A 118 12.99 1.66 -15.44
N VAL A 119 12.54 0.72 -14.63
CA VAL A 119 13.06 -0.66 -14.56
C VAL A 119 11.92 -1.60 -14.85
N LEU A 120 12.12 -2.50 -15.81
CA LEU A 120 11.28 -3.67 -16.05
C LEU A 120 12.12 -4.92 -15.83
N GLU A 121 11.87 -5.64 -14.75
CA GLU A 121 12.55 -6.89 -14.46
C GLU A 121 11.73 -8.04 -15.01
N GLN A 122 12.12 -8.55 -16.19
CA GLN A 122 11.48 -9.70 -16.81
C GLN A 122 11.94 -10.99 -16.14
N SER A 123 10.98 -11.74 -15.62
CA SER A 123 11.25 -13.04 -15.03
C SER A 123 11.51 -14.11 -16.10
N PRO A 124 12.50 -15.01 -15.93
CA PRO A 124 12.91 -15.98 -16.96
C PRO A 124 11.89 -17.03 -17.33
N ALA A 125 10.79 -17.21 -16.63
CA ALA A 125 9.78 -18.23 -16.91
C ALA A 125 8.48 -17.99 -16.17
N ASN A 126 7.42 -17.64 -16.89
CA ASN A 126 6.02 -17.77 -16.46
C ASN A 126 5.75 -17.43 -14.96
N ASN A 127 6.46 -16.46 -14.41
CA ASN A 127 6.46 -16.11 -13.00
C ASN A 127 5.77 -14.78 -12.80
N ASN A 128 4.98 -14.65 -11.75
CA ASN A 128 4.30 -13.40 -11.38
C ASN A 128 5.19 -12.62 -10.42
N ASP A 129 5.69 -11.47 -10.85
CA ASP A 129 6.50 -10.56 -10.03
C ASP A 129 5.78 -9.22 -9.89
N TRP A 130 5.48 -8.83 -8.65
CA TRP A 130 4.80 -7.57 -8.35
C TRP A 130 5.60 -6.73 -7.36
N GLY A 131 5.88 -5.47 -7.70
CA GLY A 131 6.32 -4.47 -6.74
C GLY A 131 5.12 -3.88 -6.00
N ARG A 132 4.95 -4.24 -4.72
CA ARG A 132 3.78 -3.81 -3.94
C ARG A 132 3.96 -2.44 -3.32
N ASP A 133 5.13 -2.14 -2.76
CA ASP A 133 5.45 -0.82 -2.22
C ASP A 133 6.94 -0.51 -2.44
N ILE A 134 7.27 0.78 -2.52
CA ILE A 134 8.62 1.28 -2.75
C ILE A 134 8.87 2.54 -1.92
N ILE A 135 10.06 2.63 -1.34
CA ILE A 135 10.53 3.79 -0.59
C ILE A 135 11.86 4.28 -1.11
N GLN A 136 12.14 5.58 -0.98
CA GLN A 136 13.50 6.09 -1.01
C GLN A 136 14.06 6.02 0.40
N THR A 137 15.22 5.38 0.55
CA THR A 137 15.94 5.28 1.82
C THR A 137 16.80 6.52 2.08
N GLN A 138 17.21 6.75 3.35
CA GLN A 138 17.99 7.92 3.78
C GLN A 138 19.33 8.05 3.03
N ASP A 139 19.85 6.94 2.49
CA ASP A 139 21.08 6.92 1.66
C ASP A 139 20.82 7.34 0.19
N GLY A 140 19.57 7.71 -0.15
CA GLY A 140 19.16 8.16 -1.48
C GLY A 140 18.86 7.05 -2.48
N ASN A 141 18.94 5.78 -2.07
CA ASN A 141 18.62 4.60 -2.87
C ASN A 141 17.14 4.23 -2.73
N TYR A 142 16.68 3.20 -3.44
CA TYR A 142 15.29 2.77 -3.43
C TYR A 142 15.19 1.32 -2.98
N VAL A 143 14.20 1.03 -2.13
CA VAL A 143 13.88 -0.36 -1.74
C VAL A 143 12.45 -0.66 -2.08
N VAL A 144 12.23 -1.71 -2.87
CA VAL A 144 10.91 -2.24 -3.22
C VAL A 144 10.66 -3.53 -2.46
N THR A 145 9.44 -3.65 -1.95
CA THR A 145 8.90 -4.90 -1.41
C THR A 145 7.81 -5.45 -2.32
N GLY A 146 7.64 -6.75 -2.31
CA GLY A 146 6.61 -7.37 -3.16
C GLY A 146 6.65 -8.88 -3.16
N THR A 147 6.18 -9.44 -4.26
CA THR A 147 6.05 -10.87 -4.48
C THR A 147 6.88 -11.27 -5.69
N TRP A 148 7.68 -12.30 -5.53
CA TRP A 148 8.46 -12.91 -6.61
C TRP A 148 8.21 -14.40 -6.68
N ASN A 149 8.08 -14.90 -7.90
CA ASN A 149 7.93 -16.32 -8.16
C ASN A 149 9.20 -16.87 -8.81
N ASP A 150 9.91 -17.76 -8.13
CA ASP A 150 11.15 -18.34 -8.64
C ASP A 150 10.92 -19.61 -9.50
N ASP A 151 9.74 -20.26 -9.40
CA ASP A 151 9.47 -21.57 -10.01
C ASP A 151 8.06 -21.73 -10.63
N GLY A 152 7.31 -20.63 -10.79
CA GLY A 152 5.95 -20.63 -11.34
C GLY A 152 4.85 -21.11 -10.37
N TRP A 153 5.21 -21.61 -9.19
CA TRP A 153 4.26 -22.20 -8.22
C TRP A 153 4.37 -21.57 -6.84
N ASN A 154 5.56 -21.13 -6.43
CA ASN A 154 5.80 -20.62 -5.10
C ASN A 154 6.07 -19.11 -5.14
N SER A 155 5.31 -18.34 -4.38
CA SER A 155 5.57 -16.92 -4.22
C SER A 155 6.47 -16.64 -3.02
N THR A 156 7.36 -15.68 -3.19
CA THR A 156 8.38 -15.29 -2.22
C THR A 156 8.22 -13.82 -1.88
N ALA A 157 8.09 -13.50 -0.59
CA ALA A 157 8.23 -12.13 -0.12
C ALA A 157 9.72 -11.74 -0.15
N ALA A 158 10.04 -10.64 -0.82
CA ALA A 158 11.43 -10.21 -0.96
C ALA A 158 11.58 -8.69 -0.90
N LEU A 159 12.81 -8.26 -0.67
CA LEU A 159 13.25 -6.89 -0.85
C LEU A 159 14.28 -6.83 -1.98
N ARG A 160 14.19 -5.79 -2.80
CA ARG A 160 15.20 -5.44 -3.80
C ARG A 160 15.59 -3.99 -3.60
N LYS A 161 16.90 -3.73 -3.55
CA LYS A 161 17.46 -2.37 -3.44
C LYS A 161 18.10 -1.96 -4.75
N TYR A 162 17.73 -0.77 -5.21
CA TYR A 162 18.26 -0.13 -6.42
C TYR A 162 18.96 1.15 -6.04
N ASP A 163 20.02 1.49 -6.78
CA ASP A 163 20.67 2.78 -6.63
C ASP A 163 19.82 3.93 -7.19
N SER A 164 20.31 5.17 -7.07
CA SER A 164 19.62 6.37 -7.57
C SER A 164 19.41 6.39 -9.09
N ASN A 165 20.06 5.51 -9.85
CA ASN A 165 19.91 5.39 -11.31
C ASN A 165 19.05 4.20 -11.73
N GLY A 166 18.50 3.44 -10.77
CA GLY A 166 17.69 2.25 -11.03
C GLY A 166 18.49 0.96 -11.24
N GLU A 167 19.80 0.94 -10.93
CA GLU A 167 20.61 -0.27 -11.02
C GLU A 167 20.45 -1.14 -9.76
N LEU A 168 20.20 -2.46 -9.96
CA LEU A 168 20.02 -3.38 -8.84
C LEU A 168 21.31 -3.52 -8.00
N MET A 169 21.23 -3.20 -6.72
CA MET A 169 22.32 -3.33 -5.77
C MET A 169 22.33 -4.70 -5.07
N TRP A 170 21.17 -5.10 -4.55
CA TRP A 170 20.97 -6.39 -3.89
C TRP A 170 19.49 -6.82 -3.90
N MET A 171 19.28 -8.13 -3.74
CA MET A 171 17.97 -8.73 -3.50
C MET A 171 18.06 -9.80 -2.41
N ASN A 172 17.07 -9.82 -1.53
CA ASN A 172 16.99 -10.78 -0.43
C ASN A 172 15.56 -11.37 -0.33
N ASN A 173 15.50 -12.68 -0.19
CA ASN A 173 14.26 -13.44 -0.08
C ASN A 173 13.99 -13.83 1.39
N TYR A 174 12.73 -13.71 1.84
CA TYR A 174 12.32 -13.94 3.23
C TYR A 174 11.25 -15.01 3.36
N ASN A 175 11.52 -16.17 2.76
CA ASN A 175 10.58 -17.28 2.68
C ASN A 175 10.28 -17.95 4.02
N ASN A 176 9.02 -18.39 4.19
CA ASN A 176 8.58 -19.29 5.26
C ASN A 176 7.71 -20.46 4.77
N SER A 177 7.17 -20.40 3.57
CA SER A 177 6.17 -21.28 3.04
C SER A 177 6.10 -21.18 1.51
N THR A 178 5.11 -21.80 0.88
CA THR A 178 4.97 -21.82 -0.58
C THR A 178 4.20 -20.62 -1.15
N ALA A 179 3.54 -19.83 -0.30
CA ALA A 179 2.85 -18.59 -0.71
C ALA A 179 3.21 -17.48 0.28
N ASN A 180 3.96 -16.49 -0.17
CA ASN A 180 4.35 -15.33 0.64
C ASN A 180 4.21 -14.06 -0.18
N GLU A 181 3.58 -13.05 0.38
CA GLU A 181 3.49 -11.71 -0.20
C GLU A 181 3.78 -10.65 0.86
N SER A 182 4.48 -9.60 0.47
CA SER A 182 4.66 -8.39 1.28
C SER A 182 4.00 -7.21 0.61
N TYR A 183 3.32 -6.39 1.41
CA TYR A 183 2.46 -5.32 0.90
C TYR A 183 2.98 -3.92 1.19
N GLU A 184 3.56 -3.69 2.35
CA GLU A 184 4.06 -2.38 2.72
C GLU A 184 5.43 -2.47 3.38
N ILE A 185 6.27 -1.44 3.14
CA ILE A 185 7.61 -1.28 3.68
C ILE A 185 7.79 0.13 4.23
N ILE A 186 8.51 0.24 5.35
CA ILE A 186 8.99 1.49 5.89
C ILE A 186 10.48 1.42 6.17
N GLU A 187 11.19 2.54 6.01
CA GLU A 187 12.48 2.76 6.64
C GLU A 187 12.23 3.36 8.02
N THR A 188 12.86 2.80 9.01
CA THR A 188 12.70 3.24 10.40
C THR A 188 13.61 4.42 10.69
N SER A 189 13.35 5.15 11.78
CA SER A 189 14.14 6.31 12.19
C SER A 189 15.62 6.00 12.45
N ASP A 190 15.98 4.73 12.69
CA ASP A 190 17.35 4.24 12.85
C ASP A 190 17.97 3.68 11.55
N GLY A 191 17.27 3.78 10.41
CA GLY A 191 17.76 3.38 9.09
C GLY A 191 17.59 1.89 8.76
N ASP A 192 16.93 1.14 9.64
CA ASP A 192 16.55 -0.25 9.37
C ASP A 192 15.29 -0.30 8.49
N LEU A 193 14.99 -1.47 7.93
CA LEU A 193 13.78 -1.68 7.11
C LEU A 193 12.79 -2.58 7.84
N VAL A 194 11.51 -2.23 7.81
CA VAL A 194 10.43 -3.10 8.29
C VAL A 194 9.40 -3.28 7.20
N PHE A 195 8.98 -4.51 6.96
CA PHE A 195 7.93 -4.82 6.00
C PHE A 195 7.00 -5.90 6.54
N ALA A 196 5.78 -5.92 6.01
CA ALA A 196 4.71 -6.77 6.48
C ALA A 196 3.89 -7.38 5.35
N GLY A 197 3.23 -8.50 5.64
CA GLY A 197 2.42 -9.21 4.68
C GLY A 197 1.87 -10.53 5.23
N TYR A 198 1.80 -11.55 4.38
CA TYR A 198 1.40 -12.90 4.79
C TYR A 198 2.33 -13.98 4.25
N SER A 199 2.31 -15.10 4.93
CA SER A 199 2.86 -16.38 4.48
C SER A 199 1.80 -17.48 4.63
N GLY A 200 1.72 -18.39 3.68
CA GLY A 200 0.71 -19.44 3.71
C GLY A 200 1.01 -20.56 2.73
N THR A 201 -0.01 -21.36 2.44
CA THR A 201 0.02 -22.33 1.36
C THR A 201 -0.92 -21.88 0.25
N GLN A 202 -0.77 -22.40 -0.96
CA GLN A 202 -1.68 -22.11 -2.09
C GLN A 202 -3.16 -22.46 -1.80
N HIS A 203 -3.44 -23.18 -0.70
CA HIS A 203 -4.77 -23.62 -0.30
C HIS A 203 -5.33 -22.93 0.94
N GLY A 204 -4.70 -21.83 1.41
CA GLY A 204 -5.06 -21.11 2.62
C GLY A 204 -4.03 -21.27 3.74
N ASP A 205 -4.47 -21.22 5.00
CA ASP A 205 -3.61 -21.15 6.19
C ASP A 205 -2.71 -19.90 6.20
N TYR A 206 -3.25 -18.74 5.83
CA TYR A 206 -2.51 -17.49 5.82
C TYR A 206 -2.12 -17.05 7.22
N LYS A 207 -0.84 -16.76 7.37
CA LYS A 207 -0.23 -16.27 8.61
C LYS A 207 0.35 -14.90 8.32
N TRP A 208 -0.06 -13.88 9.04
CA TRP A 208 0.63 -12.62 8.93
C TRP A 208 2.11 -12.78 9.30
N PHE A 209 2.95 -12.04 8.66
CA PHE A 209 4.34 -11.85 9.08
C PHE A 209 4.74 -10.38 9.10
N MET A 210 5.76 -10.08 9.90
CA MET A 210 6.49 -8.83 9.92
C MET A 210 7.96 -9.15 10.07
N VAL A 211 8.79 -8.49 9.28
CA VAL A 211 10.25 -8.67 9.28
C VAL A 211 10.91 -7.32 9.48
N LYS A 212 11.92 -7.27 10.34
CA LYS A 212 12.87 -6.17 10.44
C LYS A 212 14.22 -6.63 9.92
N THR A 213 14.85 -5.81 9.07
CA THR A 213 16.21 -6.01 8.57
C THR A 213 17.05 -4.77 8.86
N ASP A 214 18.38 -4.89 8.75
CA ASP A 214 19.22 -3.74 8.59
C ASP A 214 19.09 -3.11 7.20
N SER A 215 19.80 -2.01 6.93
CA SER A 215 19.79 -1.28 5.66
C SER A 215 20.33 -2.09 4.47
N ASP A 216 21.05 -3.18 4.72
CA ASP A 216 21.61 -4.11 3.72
C ASP A 216 20.69 -5.33 3.50
N GLY A 217 19.51 -5.33 4.13
CA GLY A 217 18.52 -6.41 4.02
C GLY A 217 18.84 -7.65 4.85
N ASN A 218 19.81 -7.62 5.78
CA ASN A 218 20.06 -8.75 6.68
C ASN A 218 19.00 -8.79 7.78
N GLN A 219 18.33 -9.94 7.93
CA GLN A 219 17.24 -10.09 8.87
C GLN A 219 17.70 -9.92 10.33
N ILE A 220 17.14 -8.93 11.02
CA ILE A 220 17.33 -8.72 12.47
C ILE A 220 16.34 -9.60 13.25
N TRP A 221 15.06 -9.51 12.92
CA TRP A 221 14.04 -10.41 13.45
C TRP A 221 12.90 -10.63 12.46
N LYS A 222 12.20 -11.74 12.65
CA LYS A 222 10.98 -12.07 11.92
C LYS A 222 9.94 -12.60 12.88
N LYS A 223 8.70 -12.16 12.72
CA LYS A 223 7.53 -12.65 13.45
C LYS A 223 6.46 -13.06 12.46
N ALA A 224 5.88 -14.22 12.75
CA ALA A 224 4.72 -14.74 12.02
C ALA A 224 3.84 -15.49 13.01
N LYS A 225 2.53 -15.42 12.87
CA LYS A 225 1.62 -16.11 13.78
C LYS A 225 0.28 -16.45 13.10
N SER A 226 -0.28 -17.60 13.47
CA SER A 226 -1.54 -18.13 12.96
C SER A 226 -2.61 -18.37 14.03
N SER A 227 -2.48 -17.78 15.24
CA SER A 227 -3.35 -18.13 16.38
C SER A 227 -4.79 -17.59 16.29
N ILE A 228 -5.15 -16.91 15.22
CA ILE A 228 -6.45 -16.21 15.03
C ILE A 228 -7.09 -16.53 13.69
N GLY A 229 -6.86 -17.73 13.12
CA GLY A 229 -7.26 -18.07 11.75
C GLY A 229 -6.37 -17.42 10.71
N ASP A 230 -6.84 -17.36 9.46
CA ASP A 230 -6.12 -16.67 8.39
C ASP A 230 -5.97 -15.20 8.72
N ALA A 231 -4.75 -14.68 8.58
CA ALA A 231 -4.46 -13.28 8.84
C ALA A 231 -3.42 -12.73 7.86
N ILE A 232 -3.67 -11.52 7.36
CA ILE A 232 -2.80 -10.78 6.43
C ILE A 232 -2.61 -9.37 6.99
N LEU A 233 -1.43 -8.79 6.82
CA LEU A 233 -1.14 -7.39 7.09
C LEU A 233 -1.00 -6.64 5.78
N TYR A 234 -1.74 -5.53 5.63
CA TYR A 234 -1.66 -4.64 4.48
C TYR A 234 -0.98 -3.32 4.82
N GLY A 235 -1.42 -2.66 5.89
CA GLY A 235 -0.88 -1.37 6.31
C GLY A 235 0.18 -1.50 7.41
N LEU A 236 1.20 -0.63 7.37
CA LEU A 236 2.31 -0.61 8.30
C LEU A 236 2.78 0.83 8.56
N CYS A 237 3.00 1.19 9.82
CA CYS A 237 3.61 2.47 10.18
C CYS A 237 4.56 2.33 11.39
N GLU A 238 5.49 3.28 11.52
CA GLU A 238 6.27 3.45 12.75
C GLU A 238 5.43 4.23 13.77
N ASP A 239 5.43 3.76 15.01
CA ASP A 239 4.74 4.45 16.11
C ASP A 239 5.64 5.56 16.66
N PRO A 240 5.15 6.82 16.80
CA PRO A 240 5.94 7.92 17.34
C PRO A 240 6.49 7.67 18.74
N ASN A 241 5.85 6.79 19.52
CA ASN A 241 6.28 6.37 20.86
C ASN A 241 7.19 5.12 20.83
N GLY A 242 7.60 4.71 19.64
CA GLY A 242 8.48 3.57 19.37
C GLY A 242 7.77 2.26 19.13
N GLY A 243 8.30 1.53 18.16
CA GLY A 243 7.79 0.27 17.66
C GLY A 243 7.08 0.40 16.32
N TYR A 244 6.52 -0.73 15.85
CA TYR A 244 5.88 -0.81 14.55
C TYR A 244 4.45 -1.29 14.71
N VAL A 245 3.53 -0.63 14.03
CA VAL A 245 2.12 -0.98 14.05
C VAL A 245 1.72 -1.40 12.65
N ALA A 246 1.08 -2.56 12.55
CA ALA A 246 0.55 -3.04 11.30
C ALA A 246 -0.90 -3.47 11.46
N ALA A 247 -1.67 -3.28 10.41
CA ALA A 247 -3.08 -3.59 10.35
C ALA A 247 -3.44 -4.39 9.10
N GLY A 248 -4.55 -5.09 9.16
CA GLY A 248 -5.04 -5.92 8.08
C GLY A 248 -6.30 -6.67 8.47
N PHE A 249 -6.39 -7.95 8.15
CA PHE A 249 -7.53 -8.76 8.57
C PHE A 249 -7.11 -10.02 9.33
N CYS A 250 -8.05 -10.59 10.05
CA CYS A 250 -7.96 -11.89 10.70
C CYS A 250 -9.26 -12.69 10.51
N ASN A 251 -9.24 -13.96 10.92
CA ASN A 251 -10.41 -14.84 10.95
C ASN A 251 -11.11 -14.97 9.59
N SER A 252 -10.34 -15.26 8.54
CA SER A 252 -10.86 -15.49 7.18
C SER A 252 -11.69 -14.31 6.65
N TRP A 253 -11.13 -13.10 6.66
CA TRP A 253 -11.73 -11.86 6.15
C TRP A 253 -12.94 -11.33 6.95
N ARG A 254 -13.05 -11.68 8.22
CA ARG A 254 -14.24 -11.31 9.02
C ARG A 254 -13.99 -10.30 10.12
N SER A 255 -12.74 -9.89 10.34
CA SER A 255 -12.40 -8.97 11.44
C SER A 255 -11.15 -8.18 11.12
N ASN A 256 -11.15 -6.91 11.47
CA ASN A 256 -9.97 -6.07 11.42
C ASN A 256 -8.93 -6.58 12.43
N PHE A 257 -7.68 -6.55 12.02
CA PHE A 257 -6.56 -6.99 12.83
C PHE A 257 -5.54 -5.86 12.96
N ILE A 258 -5.09 -5.62 14.17
CA ILE A 258 -4.00 -4.67 14.45
C ILE A 258 -3.00 -5.31 15.41
N THR A 259 -1.73 -5.03 15.20
CA THR A 259 -0.67 -5.49 16.08
C THR A 259 0.44 -4.46 16.19
N LYS A 260 0.92 -4.22 17.41
CA LYS A 260 2.11 -3.40 17.68
C LYS A 260 3.28 -4.26 18.13
N ARG A 261 4.46 -3.97 17.58
CA ARG A 261 5.68 -4.75 17.79
C ARG A 261 6.79 -3.90 18.39
N ASN A 262 7.49 -4.48 19.37
CA ASN A 262 8.68 -3.89 19.95
C ASN A 262 9.80 -3.79 18.90
N PRO A 263 10.47 -2.65 18.74
CA PRO A 263 11.44 -2.42 17.68
C PRO A 263 12.70 -3.32 17.79
N ASN A 264 13.10 -3.70 19.02
CA ASN A 264 14.34 -4.44 19.23
C ASN A 264 14.21 -5.94 19.01
N ASN A 265 13.05 -6.53 19.29
CA ASN A 265 12.89 -7.99 19.30
C ASN A 265 11.63 -8.49 18.61
N GLY A 266 10.79 -7.59 18.08
CA GLY A 266 9.53 -7.90 17.39
C GLY A 266 8.46 -8.54 18.29
N ASN A 267 8.64 -8.58 19.61
CA ASN A 267 7.62 -9.11 20.51
C ASN A 267 6.38 -8.20 20.53
N SER A 268 5.21 -8.81 20.71
CA SER A 268 3.96 -8.06 20.79
C SER A 268 3.93 -7.17 22.01
N THR A 269 3.57 -5.90 21.82
CA THR A 269 3.15 -5.00 22.89
C THR A 269 1.64 -5.01 23.04
N PHE A 270 0.92 -5.08 21.92
CA PHE A 270 -0.49 -5.49 21.88
C PHE A 270 -0.81 -6.20 20.56
N THR A 271 -1.90 -6.97 20.54
CA THR A 271 -2.44 -7.63 19.35
C THR A 271 -3.94 -7.79 19.57
N GLU A 272 -4.72 -7.14 18.73
CA GLU A 272 -6.17 -7.16 18.80
C GLU A 272 -6.78 -7.61 17.47
N CYS A 273 -7.80 -8.50 17.55
CA CYS A 273 -8.78 -8.64 16.50
C CYS A 273 -9.96 -7.76 16.86
N ILE A 274 -10.16 -6.70 16.11
CA ILE A 274 -11.29 -5.79 16.31
C ILE A 274 -12.49 -6.44 15.64
N ILE A 275 -13.31 -7.10 16.44
CA ILE A 275 -14.59 -7.65 15.96
C ILE A 275 -15.58 -6.49 15.97
N GLY A 276 -15.78 -5.87 14.80
CA GLY A 276 -16.85 -4.90 14.63
C GLY A 276 -18.23 -5.59 14.75
N GLU A 277 -19.25 -4.85 15.14
CA GLU A 277 -20.66 -5.33 15.16
C GLU A 277 -21.18 -5.71 13.77
N PHE A 278 -20.45 -5.35 12.73
CA PHE A 278 -20.75 -5.62 11.34
C PHE A 278 -19.63 -6.47 10.73
N ASN A 279 -19.92 -7.63 10.15
CA ASN A 279 -19.02 -8.52 9.40
C ASN A 279 -17.96 -7.71 8.61
N VAL A 280 -16.83 -7.39 9.23
CA VAL A 280 -15.88 -6.37 8.76
C VAL A 280 -14.88 -7.02 7.84
N ALA A 281 -14.61 -6.38 6.74
CA ALA A 281 -13.55 -6.68 5.80
C ALA A 281 -12.21 -6.03 6.24
N GLY A 282 -11.09 -6.43 5.66
CA GLY A 282 -9.75 -6.06 6.13
C GLY A 282 -9.40 -4.57 6.08
N VAL A 283 -8.54 -4.15 6.98
CA VAL A 283 -7.92 -2.81 6.95
C VAL A 283 -6.90 -2.75 5.82
N TYR A 284 -6.98 -1.71 4.99
CA TYR A 284 -6.04 -1.47 3.90
C TYR A 284 -4.91 -0.52 4.27
N ASP A 285 -5.19 0.51 5.09
CA ASP A 285 -4.18 1.50 5.45
C ASP A 285 -4.29 1.91 6.92
N ILE A 286 -3.17 2.31 7.51
CA ILE A 286 -3.04 2.76 8.89
C ILE A 286 -2.08 3.93 8.98
N THR A 287 -2.46 4.97 9.72
CA THR A 287 -1.58 6.10 10.02
C THR A 287 -1.57 6.41 11.51
N PRO A 288 -0.43 6.82 12.09
CA PRO A 288 -0.39 7.34 13.45
C PRO A 288 -1.22 8.61 13.56
N ALA A 289 -1.82 8.83 14.70
CA ALA A 289 -2.62 10.03 14.95
C ALA A 289 -1.91 11.02 15.87
N THR A 290 -2.02 12.31 15.51
CA THR A 290 -1.51 13.45 16.26
C THR A 290 -2.14 13.51 17.62
N GLY A 291 -1.86 13.20 18.65
CA GLY A 291 -2.57 13.09 19.95
C GLY A 291 -2.72 11.66 20.43
N GLY A 292 -2.04 10.75 19.75
CA GLY A 292 -1.90 9.35 20.11
C GLY A 292 -2.93 8.43 19.44
N GLY A 293 -2.54 7.16 19.35
CA GLY A 293 -3.33 6.13 18.70
C GLY A 293 -3.21 6.17 17.17
N TYR A 294 -4.22 5.67 16.45
CA TYR A 294 -4.12 5.40 15.01
C TYR A 294 -5.45 5.65 14.31
N TYR A 295 -5.39 6.07 13.05
CA TYR A 295 -6.50 5.99 12.12
C TYR A 295 -6.33 4.77 11.21
N LEU A 296 -7.42 4.06 10.97
CA LEU A 296 -7.53 2.93 10.05
C LEU A 296 -8.59 3.22 9.02
N ILE A 297 -8.40 2.74 7.80
CA ILE A 297 -9.46 2.66 6.79
C ILE A 297 -9.62 1.21 6.33
N ASP A 298 -10.85 0.74 6.22
CA ASP A 298 -11.14 -0.63 5.84
C ASP A 298 -11.90 -0.75 4.50
N GLU A 299 -11.96 -1.96 3.95
CA GLU A 299 -12.60 -2.29 2.68
C GLU A 299 -14.05 -1.79 2.55
N ARG A 300 -14.76 -1.60 3.66
CA ARG A 300 -16.13 -1.09 3.69
C ARG A 300 -16.23 0.42 3.89
N SER A 301 -15.11 1.10 3.74
CA SER A 301 -15.03 2.55 3.92
C SER A 301 -15.33 3.02 5.36
N TYR A 302 -14.98 2.23 6.37
CA TYR A 302 -15.04 2.69 7.76
C TYR A 302 -13.71 3.30 8.15
N LEU A 303 -13.75 4.59 8.48
CA LEU A 303 -12.67 5.28 9.19
C LEU A 303 -12.82 4.98 10.69
N THR A 304 -11.82 4.29 11.23
CA THR A 304 -11.78 3.93 12.65
C THR A 304 -10.62 4.63 13.34
N LYS A 305 -10.90 5.32 14.44
CA LYS A 305 -9.89 5.88 15.35
C LYS A 305 -9.68 4.92 16.50
N LEU A 306 -8.41 4.59 16.76
CA LEU A 306 -7.99 3.82 17.92
C LEU A 306 -7.19 4.69 18.88
N ASP A 307 -7.20 4.31 20.16
CA ASP A 307 -6.23 4.82 21.14
C ASP A 307 -4.86 4.12 21.03
N GLU A 308 -3.88 4.52 21.83
CA GLU A 308 -2.53 3.94 21.86
C GLU A 308 -2.50 2.46 22.25
N SER A 309 -3.54 1.97 22.92
CA SER A 309 -3.69 0.56 23.30
C SER A 309 -4.39 -0.29 22.25
N GLY A 310 -4.85 0.33 21.15
CA GLY A 310 -5.57 -0.34 20.06
C GLY A 310 -7.08 -0.45 20.30
N GLN A 311 -7.65 0.23 21.30
CA GLN A 311 -9.09 0.22 21.57
C GLN A 311 -9.81 1.24 20.69
N VAL A 312 -10.98 0.87 20.19
CA VAL A 312 -11.79 1.73 19.31
C VAL A 312 -12.32 2.93 20.09
N ILE A 313 -12.01 4.14 19.59
CA ILE A 313 -12.59 5.40 20.06
C ILE A 313 -13.87 5.71 19.29
N PHE A 314 -13.83 5.61 17.96
CA PHE A 314 -15.00 5.70 17.08
C PHE A 314 -14.76 4.90 15.79
N SER A 315 -15.83 4.62 15.06
CA SER A 315 -15.81 4.03 13.72
C SER A 315 -17.00 4.54 12.94
N GLU A 316 -16.75 5.22 11.81
CA GLU A 316 -17.78 5.86 10.98
C GLU A 316 -17.53 5.59 9.49
N GLN A 317 -18.59 5.43 8.70
CA GLN A 317 -18.49 5.19 7.26
C GLN A 317 -18.23 6.52 6.52
N VAL A 318 -17.26 6.54 5.60
CA VAL A 318 -16.74 7.76 4.97
C VAL A 318 -16.71 7.75 3.43
N GLY A 319 -17.16 6.70 2.80
CA GLY A 319 -17.31 6.65 1.33
C GLY A 319 -16.05 6.28 0.52
N SER A 320 -14.86 6.27 1.13
CA SER A 320 -13.57 5.89 0.50
C SER A 320 -12.85 4.86 1.36
N ASN A 321 -12.02 3.97 0.77
CA ASN A 321 -11.62 2.75 1.46
C ASN A 321 -10.16 2.30 1.35
N LEU A 322 -9.26 3.04 0.69
CA LEU A 322 -7.91 2.53 0.40
C LEU A 322 -6.78 3.26 1.12
N ALA A 323 -6.92 4.53 1.41
CA ALA A 323 -5.86 5.32 2.04
C ALA A 323 -6.42 6.24 3.12
N VAL A 324 -5.62 6.43 4.19
CA VAL A 324 -5.91 7.37 5.28
C VAL A 324 -4.67 8.17 5.63
N ILE A 325 -4.80 9.50 5.68
CA ILE A 325 -3.72 10.44 6.00
C ILE A 325 -4.24 11.45 7.01
N GLU A 326 -3.56 11.63 8.14
CA GLU A 326 -3.83 12.77 9.02
C GLU A 326 -2.95 13.96 8.62
N LEU A 327 -3.54 15.13 8.50
CA LEU A 327 -2.85 16.39 8.21
C LEU A 327 -2.37 17.06 9.52
N ASP A 328 -1.38 17.95 9.42
CA ASP A 328 -0.81 18.69 10.56
C ASP A 328 -1.83 19.47 11.38
N ASN A 329 -2.95 19.86 10.79
CA ASN A 329 -4.05 20.56 11.47
C ASN A 329 -5.07 19.62 12.15
N GLY A 330 -4.85 18.31 12.08
CA GLY A 330 -5.72 17.26 12.64
C GLY A 330 -6.91 16.87 11.78
N ASP A 331 -7.05 17.43 10.56
CA ASP A 331 -8.01 16.91 9.58
C ASP A 331 -7.51 15.57 9.02
N VAL A 332 -8.42 14.75 8.56
CA VAL A 332 -8.11 13.45 7.96
C VAL A 332 -8.52 13.44 6.49
N ILE A 333 -7.63 12.99 5.64
CA ILE A 333 -7.91 12.68 4.23
C ILE A 333 -8.12 11.18 4.11
N VAL A 334 -9.18 10.79 3.42
CA VAL A 334 -9.43 9.41 3.00
C VAL A 334 -9.53 9.37 1.48
N GLY A 335 -9.00 8.33 0.87
CA GLY A 335 -9.04 8.15 -0.57
C GLY A 335 -9.33 6.71 -0.95
N GLY A 336 -9.94 6.49 -2.11
CA GLY A 336 -10.26 5.15 -2.62
C GLY A 336 -11.26 5.19 -3.75
N ASP A 337 -11.64 4.00 -4.21
CA ASP A 337 -12.68 3.85 -5.23
C ASP A 337 -14.06 3.94 -4.58
N GLY A 338 -14.84 4.95 -4.97
CA GLY A 338 -16.21 5.15 -4.45
C GLY A 338 -17.23 4.06 -4.82
N ALA A 339 -16.86 3.04 -5.60
CA ALA A 339 -17.78 2.15 -6.30
C ALA A 339 -17.86 0.70 -5.81
N PHE A 340 -17.24 0.31 -4.72
CA PHE A 340 -17.41 -1.07 -4.20
C PHE A 340 -18.84 -1.40 -3.74
N LEU A 341 -19.72 -0.41 -3.63
CA LEU A 341 -21.12 -0.64 -3.22
C LEU A 341 -22.01 -1.25 -4.32
N ASP A 342 -21.62 -1.20 -5.60
CA ASP A 342 -22.47 -1.63 -6.73
C ASP A 342 -21.87 -2.71 -7.65
N GLY A 343 -20.70 -3.26 -7.37
CA GLY A 343 -20.12 -4.40 -8.12
C GLY A 343 -19.73 -4.08 -9.58
N GLY A 344 -19.48 -2.82 -9.92
CA GLY A 344 -19.04 -2.37 -11.24
C GLY A 344 -17.53 -2.15 -11.30
N TYR A 345 -16.85 -2.75 -12.26
CA TYR A 345 -15.50 -2.39 -12.66
C TYR A 345 -15.52 -1.02 -13.35
N GLY A 346 -14.93 -0.01 -12.75
CA GLY A 346 -14.84 1.33 -13.33
C GLY A 346 -15.30 2.41 -12.35
N GLY A 347 -14.76 2.40 -11.13
CA GLY A 347 -14.99 3.44 -10.14
C GLY A 347 -14.08 4.64 -10.41
N SER A 348 -14.61 5.83 -10.29
CA SER A 348 -13.82 7.05 -10.17
C SER A 348 -13.15 7.07 -8.81
N ALA A 349 -11.85 7.39 -8.78
CA ALA A 349 -11.15 7.61 -7.52
C ALA A 349 -11.76 8.81 -6.80
N THR A 350 -12.12 8.63 -5.53
CA THR A 350 -12.72 9.68 -4.69
C THR A 350 -11.80 10.02 -3.53
N ILE A 351 -11.67 11.31 -3.23
CA ILE A 351 -10.91 11.81 -2.09
C ILE A 351 -11.80 12.70 -1.24
N THR A 352 -11.80 12.47 0.06
CA THR A 352 -12.62 13.20 1.00
C THR A 352 -11.74 13.76 2.14
N ARG A 353 -11.88 15.07 2.42
CA ARG A 353 -11.30 15.71 3.60
C ARG A 353 -12.34 15.79 4.71
N LEU A 354 -11.95 15.33 5.86
CA LEU A 354 -12.76 15.26 7.07
C LEU A 354 -12.14 16.13 8.16
N SER A 355 -12.96 16.88 8.88
CA SER A 355 -12.56 17.62 10.09
C SER A 355 -13.34 17.12 11.30
N PHE A 356 -12.76 17.29 12.48
CA PHE A 356 -13.38 16.93 13.75
C PHE A 356 -13.61 18.20 14.55
N SER A 357 -14.87 18.55 14.85
CA SER A 357 -15.17 19.69 15.71
C SER A 357 -14.66 19.42 17.14
N SER A 358 -13.78 20.30 17.67
CA SER A 358 -13.50 20.31 19.10
C SER A 358 -14.79 20.65 19.87
N ARG A 359 -15.11 19.88 20.88
CA ARG A 359 -16.11 20.30 21.89
C ARG A 359 -15.55 21.38 22.78
#